data_40c66675d1750bf6ae1c09782010945b
#
_entry.id   40c66675d1750bf6ae1c09782010945b
#
_cell.length_a   1.000
_cell.length_b   1.000
_cell.length_c   1.000
_cell.angle_alpha   90.00
_cell.angle_beta   90.00
_cell.angle_gamma   90.00
#
_symmetry.space_group_name_H-M   'P 1'
#
loop_
_entity.id
_entity.type
_entity.pdbx_description
1 polymer ?
#
loop_
_entity_poly.entity_id
_entity_poly.type
_entity_poly.pdbx_seq_one_letter_code
_entity_poly.pdbx_strand_id
1 'polypeptide(L)'
;MLLLNLSSNSSVSINGSNSRMFVSGSCDATARLWDTRVASRAVRTFHGHEGDVNSVKFFPDGNSFGTGSDDGTCRLYDIRTGHQLQVYPQQQGADAPPVTSVAFSVSGRLLFAGYSNGDCFVWDTLLAKVIIICL
;
A
#
# COMPACT_ATOMS: atom_id res chain seq x y z
N MET A 1 5.46 20.22 19.21
CA MET A 1 5.64 19.77 17.82
C MET A 1 6.03 18.31 17.83
N LEU A 2 5.28 17.51 17.14
CA LEU A 2 5.47 16.07 17.08
C LEU A 2 6.29 15.74 15.83
N LEU A 3 7.52 15.30 16.03
CA LEU A 3 8.34 14.82 14.95
C LEU A 3 8.07 13.32 14.78
N LEU A 4 7.16 12.99 13.87
CA LEU A 4 7.10 11.64 13.35
C LEU A 4 8.37 11.43 12.55
N ASN A 5 9.13 10.39 12.88
CA ASN A 5 10.32 10.06 12.11
C ASN A 5 9.89 9.44 10.78
N LEU A 6 9.61 10.30 9.81
CA LEU A 6 9.21 9.91 8.46
C LEU A 6 10.39 9.91 7.50
N SER A 7 11.63 10.04 8.00
CA SER A 7 12.81 10.22 7.15
C SER A 7 13.06 9.03 6.20
N SER A 8 12.59 7.83 6.55
CA SER A 8 12.70 6.64 5.71
C SER A 8 11.40 6.29 4.98
N ASN A 9 10.35 7.11 5.09
CA ASN A 9 9.06 6.85 4.48
C ASN A 9 8.96 7.53 3.13
N SER A 10 8.45 6.82 2.13
CA SER A 10 8.36 7.29 0.76
C SER A 10 6.95 7.69 0.33
N SER A 11 5.92 7.35 1.09
CA SER A 11 4.53 7.64 0.74
C SER A 11 3.66 7.73 1.97
N VAL A 12 2.63 8.58 1.90
CA VAL A 12 1.66 8.80 2.97
C VAL A 12 0.26 8.85 2.37
N SER A 13 -0.72 8.27 3.05
CA SER A 13 -2.12 8.37 2.69
C SER A 13 -2.98 8.63 3.92
N ILE A 14 -3.91 9.59 3.80
CA ILE A 14 -4.83 9.97 4.87
C ILE A 14 -6.13 9.16 4.72
N ASN A 15 -6.67 8.70 5.85
CA ASN A 15 -7.94 7.99 5.86
C ASN A 15 -9.08 8.98 5.61
N GLY A 16 -9.83 8.79 4.53
CA GLY A 16 -10.95 9.66 4.17
C GLY A 16 -12.13 9.59 5.14
N SER A 17 -12.28 8.49 5.88
CA SER A 17 -13.35 8.32 6.87
C SER A 17 -12.94 8.82 8.27
N ASN A 18 -11.65 8.91 8.54
CA ASN A 18 -11.11 9.34 9.83
C ASN A 18 -9.80 10.10 9.60
N SER A 19 -9.89 11.42 9.54
CA SER A 19 -8.75 12.30 9.23
C SER A 19 -7.64 12.29 10.28
N ARG A 20 -7.85 11.62 11.42
CA ARG A 20 -6.81 11.44 12.45
C ARG A 20 -5.86 10.28 12.15
N MET A 21 -6.26 9.40 11.25
CA MET A 21 -5.51 8.20 10.90
C MET A 21 -4.85 8.38 9.54
N PHE A 22 -3.59 7.97 9.45
CA PHE A 22 -2.89 7.91 8.17
C PHE A 22 -1.92 6.72 8.16
N VAL A 23 -1.54 6.29 6.98
CA VAL A 23 -0.55 5.22 6.77
C VAL A 23 0.65 5.78 6.05
N SER A 24 1.81 5.19 6.31
CA SER A 24 3.06 5.49 5.61
C SER A 24 3.74 4.22 5.13
N GLY A 25 4.41 4.32 3.98
CA GLY A 25 5.29 3.28 3.46
C GLY A 25 6.75 3.61 3.74
N SER A 26 7.57 2.61 4.02
CA SER A 26 8.95 2.79 4.46
C SER A 26 9.93 1.97 3.64
N CYS A 27 11.19 2.44 3.62
CA CYS A 27 12.32 1.71 3.05
C CYS A 27 12.74 0.48 3.87
N ASP A 28 12.13 0.24 5.02
CA ASP A 28 12.38 -0.96 5.82
C ASP A 28 11.43 -2.13 5.47
N ALA A 29 10.72 -2.03 4.34
CA ALA A 29 9.75 -3.01 3.84
C ALA A 29 8.46 -3.09 4.68
N THR A 30 8.19 -2.10 5.53
CA THR A 30 6.96 -2.03 6.33
C THR A 30 6.08 -0.88 5.92
N ALA A 31 4.80 -0.99 6.24
CA ALA A 31 3.87 0.12 6.30
C ALA A 31 3.45 0.34 7.75
N ARG A 32 3.12 1.56 8.12
CA ARG A 32 2.75 1.92 9.48
C ARG A 32 1.48 2.74 9.51
N LEU A 33 0.63 2.41 10.47
CA LEU A 33 -0.59 3.17 10.77
C LEU A 33 -0.29 4.14 11.91
N TRP A 34 -0.70 5.38 11.74
CA TRP A 34 -0.50 6.46 12.70
C TRP A 34 -1.83 7.07 13.09
N ASP A 35 -1.91 7.52 14.33
CA ASP A 35 -3.00 8.37 14.83
C ASP A 35 -2.39 9.70 15.26
N THR A 36 -2.90 10.81 14.74
CA THR A 36 -2.37 12.15 15.04
C THR A 36 -2.48 12.52 16.52
N ARG A 37 -3.31 11.82 17.29
CA ARG A 37 -3.44 12.02 18.74
C ARG A 37 -2.36 11.29 19.55
N VAL A 38 -1.67 10.33 18.94
CA VAL A 38 -0.62 9.51 19.56
C VAL A 38 0.60 9.57 18.67
N ALA A 39 1.44 10.58 18.88
CA ALA A 39 2.49 10.90 17.92
C ALA A 39 3.86 10.33 18.26
N SER A 40 4.00 9.61 19.36
CA SER A 40 5.29 9.07 19.78
C SER A 40 5.65 7.74 19.10
N ARG A 41 4.66 7.06 18.50
CA ARG A 41 4.86 5.74 17.88
C ARG A 41 3.74 5.42 16.89
N ALA A 42 4.01 4.49 15.99
CA ALA A 42 2.98 3.92 15.14
C ALA A 42 1.96 3.14 15.97
N VAL A 43 0.68 3.25 15.61
CA VAL A 43 -0.40 2.47 16.20
C VAL A 43 -0.23 0.99 15.85
N ARG A 44 0.22 0.71 14.61
CA ARG A 44 0.42 -0.64 14.11
C ARG A 44 1.46 -0.62 12.97
N THR A 45 2.24 -1.69 12.90
CA THR A 45 3.20 -1.93 11.82
C THR A 45 2.75 -3.16 11.02
N PHE A 46 2.79 -3.05 9.69
CA PHE A 46 2.36 -4.10 8.77
C PHE A 46 3.57 -4.68 8.04
N HIS A 47 3.72 -5.98 8.13
CA HIS A 47 4.83 -6.73 7.55
C HIS A 47 4.35 -7.60 6.39
N GLY A 48 5.30 -8.06 5.58
CA GLY A 48 5.04 -8.99 4.49
C GLY A 48 5.81 -8.67 3.23
N HIS A 49 6.03 -7.39 2.92
CA HIS A 49 6.88 -7.02 1.78
C HIS A 49 8.34 -7.39 2.03
N GLU A 50 9.05 -7.68 0.93
CA GLU A 50 10.48 -8.03 0.93
C GLU A 50 11.34 -6.91 0.34
N GLY A 51 10.74 -5.76 0.06
CA GLY A 51 11.42 -4.58 -0.46
C GLY A 51 10.73 -3.30 0.01
N ASP A 52 11.31 -2.17 -0.34
CA ASP A 52 10.80 -0.86 0.03
C ASP A 52 9.32 -0.72 -0.33
N VAL A 53 8.53 -0.16 0.58
CA VAL A 53 7.13 0.18 0.32
C VAL A 53 7.08 1.60 -0.24
N ASN A 54 6.88 1.72 -1.55
CA ASN A 54 6.98 2.97 -2.28
C ASN A 54 5.67 3.75 -2.33
N SER A 55 4.54 3.07 -2.19
CA SER A 55 3.22 3.70 -2.31
C SER A 55 2.24 3.05 -1.37
N VAL A 56 1.43 3.86 -0.71
CA VAL A 56 0.33 3.41 0.15
C VAL A 56 -0.92 4.21 -0.19
N LYS A 57 -2.09 3.57 -0.16
CA LYS A 57 -3.39 4.20 -0.37
C LYS A 57 -4.45 3.52 0.47
N PHE A 58 -5.26 4.30 1.17
CA PHE A 58 -6.43 3.75 1.83
C PHE A 58 -7.42 3.18 0.81
N PHE A 59 -8.00 2.05 1.17
CA PHE A 59 -9.21 1.55 0.51
C PHE A 59 -10.36 2.53 0.78
N PRO A 60 -11.32 2.69 -0.14
CA PRO A 60 -12.36 3.72 0.01
C PRO A 60 -13.17 3.66 1.31
N ASP A 61 -13.36 2.47 1.90
CA ASP A 61 -14.10 2.32 3.16
C ASP A 61 -13.28 2.71 4.41
N GLY A 62 -12.00 2.97 4.27
CA GLY A 62 -11.11 3.34 5.37
C GLY A 62 -10.72 2.19 6.31
N ASN A 63 -11.16 0.96 6.05
CA ASN A 63 -10.88 -0.21 6.90
C ASN A 63 -9.66 -1.02 6.47
N SER A 64 -9.14 -0.74 5.30
CA SER A 64 -7.96 -1.39 4.74
C SER A 64 -7.15 -0.40 3.91
N PHE A 65 -5.96 -0.81 3.50
CA PHE A 65 -5.12 -0.01 2.61
C PHE A 65 -4.28 -0.91 1.71
N GLY A 66 -3.96 -0.37 0.55
CA GLY A 66 -3.10 -1.02 -0.42
C GLY A 66 -1.68 -0.47 -0.40
N THR A 67 -0.72 -1.32 -0.72
CA THR A 67 0.69 -0.97 -0.81
C THR A 67 1.27 -1.39 -2.16
N GLY A 68 2.31 -0.69 -2.58
CA GLY A 68 3.13 -1.08 -3.72
C GLY A 68 4.60 -1.06 -3.32
N SER A 69 5.37 -2.07 -3.73
CA SER A 69 6.72 -2.30 -3.23
C SER A 69 7.73 -2.57 -4.34
N ASP A 70 9.00 -2.36 -4.01
CA ASP A 70 10.15 -2.76 -4.83
C ASP A 70 10.20 -4.28 -5.06
N ASP A 71 9.53 -5.07 -4.22
CA ASP A 71 9.44 -6.52 -4.43
C ASP A 71 8.55 -6.91 -5.63
N GLY A 72 7.95 -5.93 -6.30
CA GLY A 72 7.11 -6.15 -7.48
C GLY A 72 5.67 -6.53 -7.16
N THR A 73 5.29 -6.52 -5.88
CA THR A 73 3.92 -6.86 -5.46
C THR A 73 3.17 -5.65 -4.96
N CYS A 74 1.86 -5.68 -5.13
CA CYS A 74 0.92 -4.88 -4.35
C CYS A 74 0.30 -5.79 -3.30
N ARG A 75 -0.08 -5.23 -2.16
CA ARG A 75 -0.72 -5.97 -1.07
C ARG A 75 -1.85 -5.15 -0.48
N LEU A 76 -2.85 -5.85 0.05
CA LEU A 76 -3.98 -5.26 0.76
C LEU A 76 -3.94 -5.73 2.21
N TYR A 77 -4.00 -4.79 3.15
CA TYR A 77 -3.96 -5.07 4.59
C TYR A 77 -5.23 -4.59 5.29
N ASP A 78 -5.69 -5.37 6.25
CA ASP A 78 -6.77 -4.98 7.15
C ASP A 78 -6.20 -4.19 8.32
N ILE A 79 -6.72 -3.00 8.56
CA ILE A 79 -6.24 -2.10 9.62
C ILE A 79 -6.54 -2.68 11.01
N ARG A 80 -7.70 -3.29 11.18
CA ARG A 80 -8.15 -3.73 12.49
C ARG A 80 -7.42 -4.97 13.00
N THR A 81 -7.20 -5.93 12.12
CA THR A 81 -6.53 -7.20 12.48
C THR A 81 -5.02 -7.15 12.23
N GLY A 82 -4.56 -6.26 11.36
CA GLY A 82 -3.17 -6.20 10.92
C GLY A 82 -2.81 -7.27 9.89
N HIS A 83 -3.79 -8.07 9.46
CA HIS A 83 -3.55 -9.18 8.54
C HIS A 83 -3.48 -8.70 7.09
N GLN A 84 -2.63 -9.36 6.33
CA GLN A 84 -2.61 -9.24 4.88
C GLN A 84 -3.81 -9.98 4.31
N LEU A 85 -4.64 -9.26 3.55
CA LEU A 85 -5.85 -9.81 2.93
C LEU A 85 -5.58 -10.39 1.55
N GLN A 86 -4.72 -9.75 0.76
CA GLN A 86 -4.43 -10.15 -0.63
C GLN A 86 -3.02 -9.73 -1.04
N VAL A 87 -2.46 -10.49 -1.98
CA VAL A 87 -1.22 -10.17 -2.71
C VAL A 87 -1.52 -10.14 -4.19
N TYR A 88 -1.00 -9.12 -4.89
CA TYR A 88 -1.19 -8.92 -6.34
C TYR A 88 0.20 -8.93 -7.01
N PRO A 89 0.72 -10.09 -7.42
CA PRO A 89 2.01 -10.19 -8.10
C PRO A 89 1.83 -10.00 -9.60
N GLN A 90 2.60 -9.08 -10.20
CA GLN A 90 2.57 -8.86 -11.65
C GLN A 90 2.98 -10.11 -12.42
N GLN A 91 4.08 -10.72 -11.99
CA GLN A 91 4.62 -11.94 -12.57
C GLN A 91 5.25 -12.81 -11.49
N GLN A 92 5.37 -14.08 -11.79
CA GLN A 92 6.13 -15.00 -10.96
C GLN A 92 7.61 -14.92 -11.36
N GLY A 93 8.48 -14.61 -10.41
CA GLY A 93 9.91 -14.61 -10.64
C GLY A 93 10.66 -13.47 -9.96
N ALA A 94 11.99 -13.61 -9.91
CA ALA A 94 12.88 -12.69 -9.21
C ALA A 94 13.03 -11.31 -9.89
N ASP A 95 12.55 -11.17 -11.13
CA ASP A 95 12.77 -9.98 -11.95
C ASP A 95 11.50 -9.11 -12.10
N ALA A 96 10.57 -9.21 -11.17
CA ALA A 96 9.37 -8.36 -11.19
C ALA A 96 9.80 -6.89 -11.00
N PRO A 97 9.32 -5.96 -11.88
CA PRO A 97 9.68 -4.56 -11.73
C PRO A 97 9.07 -3.98 -10.45
N PRO A 98 9.76 -3.04 -9.77
CA PRO A 98 9.21 -2.34 -8.63
C PRO A 98 7.87 -1.69 -8.94
N VAL A 99 6.95 -1.75 -7.98
CA VAL A 99 5.71 -0.98 -8.01
C VAL A 99 6.02 0.44 -7.53
N THR A 100 5.70 1.44 -8.34
CA THR A 100 5.97 2.84 -8.02
C THR A 100 4.76 3.56 -7.46
N SER A 101 3.55 3.15 -7.82
CA SER A 101 2.33 3.82 -7.38
C SER A 101 1.14 2.87 -7.40
N VAL A 102 0.20 3.11 -6.49
CA VAL A 102 -1.08 2.39 -6.43
C VAL A 102 -2.22 3.38 -6.27
N ALA A 103 -3.39 3.01 -6.76
CA ALA A 103 -4.63 3.77 -6.58
C ALA A 103 -5.81 2.80 -6.63
N PHE A 104 -6.90 3.15 -5.94
CA PHE A 104 -8.15 2.39 -6.02
C PHE A 104 -9.21 3.14 -6.81
N SER A 105 -10.10 2.39 -7.47
CA SER A 105 -11.35 2.98 -7.95
C SER A 105 -12.22 3.41 -6.78
N VAL A 106 -13.20 4.29 -7.06
CA VAL A 106 -14.11 4.83 -6.01
C VAL A 106 -14.85 3.70 -5.28
N SER A 107 -15.24 2.64 -6.00
CA SER A 107 -15.89 1.47 -5.39
C SER A 107 -14.94 0.56 -4.60
N GLY A 108 -13.63 0.69 -4.80
CA GLY A 108 -12.62 -0.22 -4.26
C GLY A 108 -12.48 -1.52 -5.06
N ARG A 109 -13.31 -1.75 -6.08
CA ARG A 109 -13.28 -3.00 -6.84
C ARG A 109 -12.01 -3.15 -7.68
N LEU A 110 -11.41 -2.03 -8.09
CA LEU A 110 -10.21 -2.04 -8.94
C LEU A 110 -9.02 -1.44 -8.20
N LEU A 111 -7.88 -2.08 -8.33
CA LEU A 111 -6.58 -1.58 -7.90
C LEU A 111 -5.73 -1.30 -9.15
N PHE A 112 -5.27 -0.08 -9.27
CA PHE A 112 -4.38 0.36 -10.34
C PHE A 112 -2.94 0.37 -9.81
N ALA A 113 -2.03 -0.28 -10.53
CA ALA A 113 -0.63 -0.35 -10.14
C ALA A 113 0.25 0.10 -11.30
N GLY A 114 1.10 1.09 -11.04
CA GLY A 114 2.15 1.52 -11.96
C GLY A 114 3.49 0.91 -11.57
N TYR A 115 4.27 0.53 -12.56
CA TYR A 115 5.55 -0.14 -12.39
C TYR A 115 6.70 0.69 -12.96
N SER A 116 7.90 0.47 -12.45
CA SER A 116 9.09 1.24 -12.82
C SER A 116 9.51 1.09 -14.29
N ASN A 117 9.06 0.01 -14.96
CA ASN A 117 9.31 -0.23 -16.38
C ASN A 117 8.30 0.46 -17.31
N GLY A 118 7.35 1.23 -16.76
CA GLY A 118 6.31 1.91 -17.52
C GLY A 118 5.01 1.14 -17.67
N ASP A 119 4.94 -0.10 -17.22
CA ASP A 119 3.72 -0.90 -17.27
C ASP A 119 2.69 -0.40 -16.26
N CYS A 120 1.43 -0.64 -16.55
CA CYS A 120 0.32 -0.41 -15.62
C CYS A 120 -0.61 -1.61 -15.66
N PHE A 121 -0.93 -2.13 -14.50
CA PHE A 121 -1.88 -3.24 -14.37
C PHE A 121 -3.09 -2.79 -13.59
N VAL A 122 -4.26 -3.30 -13.97
CA VAL A 122 -5.51 -3.12 -13.24
C VAL A 122 -5.96 -4.47 -12.71
N TRP A 123 -6.10 -4.56 -11.40
CA TRP A 123 -6.44 -5.78 -10.70
C TRP A 123 -7.88 -5.73 -10.19
N ASP A 124 -8.59 -6.86 -10.27
CA ASP A 124 -9.78 -7.07 -9.43
C ASP A 124 -9.33 -7.29 -8.00
N THR A 125 -9.76 -6.43 -7.08
CA THR A 125 -9.26 -6.48 -5.71
C THR A 125 -9.72 -7.72 -4.93
N LEU A 126 -10.88 -8.25 -5.25
CA LEU A 126 -11.43 -9.45 -4.58
C LEU A 126 -10.84 -10.74 -5.14
N LEU A 127 -10.74 -10.82 -6.46
CA LEU A 127 -10.32 -12.05 -7.16
C LEU A 127 -8.80 -12.14 -7.33
N ALA A 128 -8.08 -11.04 -7.10
CA ALA A 128 -6.64 -10.91 -7.35
C ALA A 128 -6.27 -11.30 -8.78
N LYS A 129 -7.11 -10.92 -9.75
CA LYS A 129 -6.92 -11.19 -11.17
C LYS A 129 -6.66 -9.90 -11.92
N VAL A 130 -5.73 -9.95 -12.87
CA VAL A 130 -5.48 -8.84 -13.80
C VAL A 130 -6.66 -8.71 -14.75
N ILE A 131 -7.22 -7.49 -14.85
CA ILE A 131 -8.31 -7.17 -15.78
C ILE A 131 -7.77 -6.46 -17.01
N ILE A 132 -6.85 -5.51 -16.81
CA ILE A 132 -6.29 -4.67 -17.88
C ILE A 132 -4.79 -4.60 -17.71
N ILE A 133 -4.07 -4.70 -18.82
CA ILE A 133 -2.63 -4.46 -18.90
C ILE A 133 -2.44 -3.28 -19.86
N CYS A 134 -1.80 -2.22 -19.38
CA CYS A 134 -1.38 -1.07 -20.19
C CYS A 134 0.14 -1.09 -20.30
N LEU A 135 0.63 -1.23 -21.51
CA LEU A 135 2.05 -1.27 -21.80
C LEU A 135 2.56 0.08 -22.33
#